data_7873477a1965509905f91f95e49ab2bc
#
_entry.id   7873477a1965509905f91f95e49ab2bc
#
_cell.length_a   1.000
_cell.length_b   1.000
_cell.length_c   1.000
_cell.angle_alpha   90.00
_cell.angle_beta   90.00
_cell.angle_gamma   90.00
#
_symmetry.space_group_name_H-M   'P 1'
#
loop_
_entity.id
_entity.type
_entity.pdbx_description
1 polymer ?
#
loop_
_entity_poly.entity_id
_entity_poly.type
_entity_poly.pdbx_seq_one_letter_code
_entity_poly.pdbx_strand_id
1 'polypeptide(L)'
;MRHNKKFNHLGRTASHRNAMLANMATSLILSEHKRITTTLAKAKALKKYVEPLITRSKNDTTTSRRVVFRYLQNKYAVKALFGEVAEKVANRPGGYTRVIKLGTRQGDAAEIAFIELV
;
A
#
# COMPACT_ATOMS: atom_id res chain seq x y z
N MET A 1 -27.43 -1.92 -11.53
CA MET A 1 -26.20 -2.43 -10.88
C MET A 1 -24.98 -2.14 -11.76
N ARG A 2 -23.93 -1.61 -11.16
CA ARG A 2 -22.67 -1.37 -11.89
C ARG A 2 -21.89 -2.66 -12.00
N HIS A 3 -21.55 -3.05 -13.22
CA HIS A 3 -20.79 -4.27 -13.48
C HIS A 3 -19.30 -4.05 -13.75
N ASN A 4 -18.87 -2.79 -13.89
CA ASN A 4 -17.50 -2.45 -14.26
C ASN A 4 -16.73 -1.74 -13.13
N LYS A 5 -17.08 -2.01 -11.89
CA LYS A 5 -16.42 -1.43 -10.72
C LYS A 5 -15.06 -2.10 -10.51
N LYS A 6 -13.98 -1.41 -10.84
CA LYS A 6 -12.62 -1.95 -10.72
C LYS A 6 -12.04 -1.88 -9.32
N PHE A 7 -12.43 -0.86 -8.54
CA PHE A 7 -11.85 -0.61 -7.22
C PHE A 7 -12.95 -0.49 -6.19
N ASN A 8 -12.64 -0.97 -4.98
CA ASN A 8 -13.52 -0.78 -3.82
C ASN A 8 -13.39 0.68 -3.36
N HIS A 9 -14.49 1.41 -3.35
CA HIS A 9 -14.49 2.82 -2.97
C HIS A 9 -14.46 3.05 -1.46
N LEU A 10 -14.67 2.00 -0.66
CA LEU A 10 -14.58 2.08 0.80
C LEU A 10 -15.49 3.15 1.42
N GLY A 11 -16.61 3.47 0.73
CA GLY A 11 -17.58 4.48 1.18
C GLY A 11 -17.04 5.90 1.15
N ARG A 12 -16.01 6.19 0.36
CA ARG A 12 -15.34 7.49 0.34
C ARG A 12 -15.28 8.09 -1.06
N THR A 13 -15.13 9.42 -1.12
CA THR A 13 -14.85 10.09 -2.38
C THR A 13 -13.48 9.70 -2.92
N ALA A 14 -13.26 9.93 -4.22
CA ALA A 14 -11.99 9.57 -4.86
C ALA A 14 -10.79 10.24 -4.18
N SER A 15 -10.87 11.55 -3.88
CA SER A 15 -9.75 12.25 -3.26
C SER A 15 -9.51 11.79 -1.82
N HIS A 16 -10.58 11.55 -1.06
CA HIS A 16 -10.44 11.03 0.31
C HIS A 16 -9.83 9.63 0.31
N ARG A 17 -10.29 8.77 -0.60
CA ARG A 17 -9.76 7.41 -0.73
C ARG A 17 -8.28 7.42 -1.09
N ASN A 18 -7.87 8.25 -2.05
CA ASN A 18 -6.48 8.34 -2.47
C ASN A 18 -5.59 8.87 -1.35
N ALA A 19 -6.06 9.88 -0.60
CA ALA A 19 -5.31 10.41 0.54
C ALA A 19 -5.14 9.35 1.63
N MET A 20 -6.20 8.60 1.92
CA MET A 20 -6.15 7.52 2.90
C MET A 20 -5.14 6.44 2.49
N LEU A 21 -5.20 6.00 1.23
CA LEU A 21 -4.30 4.97 0.74
C LEU A 21 -2.84 5.44 0.70
N ALA A 22 -2.61 6.71 0.35
CA ALA A 22 -1.27 7.29 0.38
C ALA A 22 -0.70 7.29 1.79
N ASN A 23 -1.50 7.69 2.79
CA ASN A 23 -1.07 7.68 4.18
C ASN A 23 -0.80 6.28 4.69
N MET A 24 -1.64 5.32 4.33
CA MET A 24 -1.45 3.92 4.72
C MET A 24 -0.20 3.33 4.08
N ALA A 25 0.03 3.61 2.80
CA ALA A 25 1.23 3.15 2.10
C ALA A 25 2.49 3.72 2.74
N THR A 26 2.47 5.01 3.08
CA THR A 26 3.58 5.66 3.77
C THR A 26 3.84 4.99 5.13
N SER A 27 2.79 4.72 5.90
CA SER A 27 2.91 4.04 7.19
C SER A 27 3.50 2.64 7.02
N LEU A 28 3.06 1.90 6.01
CA LEU A 28 3.58 0.56 5.74
C LEU A 28 5.07 0.59 5.40
N ILE A 29 5.47 1.50 4.52
CA ILE A 29 6.86 1.60 4.06
C ILE A 29 7.78 2.05 5.20
N LEU A 30 7.33 2.98 6.04
CA LEU A 30 8.13 3.53 7.14
C LEU A 30 8.03 2.72 8.42
N SER A 31 7.15 1.73 8.48
CA SER A 31 7.02 0.87 9.65
C SER A 31 8.31 0.10 9.89
N GLU A 32 8.68 -0.06 11.16
CA GLU A 32 9.88 -0.82 11.54
C GLU A 32 9.83 -2.25 11.01
N HIS A 33 8.67 -2.90 11.12
CA HIS A 33 8.50 -4.28 10.68
C HIS A 33 7.87 -4.40 9.29
N LYS A 34 7.68 -3.28 8.59
CA LYS A 34 7.04 -3.22 7.28
C LYS A 34 5.66 -3.90 7.30
N ARG A 35 4.89 -3.59 8.33
CA ARG A 35 3.58 -4.20 8.59
C ARG A 35 2.66 -3.18 9.22
N ILE A 36 1.40 -3.14 8.79
CA ILE A 36 0.36 -2.37 9.48
C ILE A 36 -0.90 -3.23 9.60
N THR A 37 -1.68 -2.97 10.65
CA THR A 37 -2.96 -3.65 10.89
C THR A 37 -4.10 -2.70 10.54
N THR A 38 -5.07 -3.20 9.78
CA THR A 38 -6.21 -2.41 9.35
C THR A 38 -7.38 -3.35 9.04
N THR A 39 -8.49 -2.80 8.52
CA THR A 39 -9.59 -3.67 8.09
C THR A 39 -9.17 -4.45 6.84
N LEU A 40 -9.77 -5.61 6.64
CA LEU A 40 -9.46 -6.47 5.50
C LEU A 40 -9.69 -5.75 4.17
N ALA A 41 -10.81 -4.99 4.06
CA ALA A 41 -11.11 -4.25 2.85
C ALA A 41 -10.03 -3.21 2.52
N LYS A 42 -9.58 -2.46 3.54
CA LYS A 42 -8.53 -1.46 3.37
C LYS A 42 -7.19 -2.12 3.01
N ALA A 43 -6.88 -3.26 3.64
CA ALA A 43 -5.65 -3.98 3.33
C ALA A 43 -5.61 -4.44 1.87
N LYS A 44 -6.73 -4.96 1.37
CA LYS A 44 -6.82 -5.37 -0.04
C LYS A 44 -6.69 -4.19 -1.00
N ALA A 45 -7.32 -3.06 -0.67
CA ALA A 45 -7.20 -1.85 -1.48
C ALA A 45 -5.77 -1.31 -1.46
N LEU A 46 -5.13 -1.34 -0.30
CA LEU A 46 -3.75 -0.89 -0.16
C LEU A 46 -2.79 -1.75 -0.98
N LYS A 47 -3.00 -3.05 -1.01
CA LYS A 47 -2.19 -3.95 -1.83
C LYS A 47 -2.20 -3.51 -3.30
N LYS A 48 -3.39 -3.24 -3.84
CA LYS A 48 -3.52 -2.76 -5.22
C LYS A 48 -2.87 -1.40 -5.44
N TYR A 49 -2.81 -0.58 -4.41
CA TYR A 49 -2.22 0.76 -4.49
C TYR A 49 -0.70 0.73 -4.45
N VAL A 50 -0.13 -0.05 -3.54
CA VAL A 50 1.30 -0.02 -3.25
C VAL A 50 2.13 -0.91 -4.18
N GLU A 51 1.58 -2.02 -4.69
CA GLU A 51 2.33 -2.94 -5.54
C GLU A 51 2.93 -2.28 -6.79
N PRO A 52 2.16 -1.46 -7.55
CA PRO A 52 2.75 -0.76 -8.71
C PRO A 52 3.85 0.21 -8.32
N LEU A 53 3.75 0.85 -7.16
CA LEU A 53 4.78 1.77 -6.68
C LEU A 53 6.08 1.03 -6.37
N ILE A 54 5.97 -0.16 -5.78
CA ILE A 54 7.14 -1.00 -5.50
C ILE A 54 7.79 -1.45 -6.81
N THR A 55 6.98 -1.84 -7.78
CA THR A 55 7.52 -2.22 -9.11
C THR A 55 8.31 -1.07 -9.72
N ARG A 56 7.77 0.15 -9.64
CA ARG A 56 8.44 1.32 -10.19
C ARG A 56 9.73 1.63 -9.44
N SER A 57 9.82 1.31 -8.15
CA SER A 57 11.01 1.57 -7.35
C SER A 57 12.23 0.76 -7.77
N LYS A 58 12.03 -0.30 -8.53
CA LYS A 58 13.14 -1.11 -9.04
C LYS A 58 13.97 -0.37 -10.08
N ASN A 59 13.41 0.66 -10.70
CA ASN A 59 14.09 1.50 -11.67
C ASN A 59 14.31 2.87 -11.04
N ASP A 60 15.45 3.03 -10.36
CA ASP A 60 15.76 4.24 -9.59
C ASP A 60 16.24 5.36 -10.50
N THR A 61 15.29 6.16 -10.98
CA THR A 61 15.56 7.36 -11.76
C THR A 61 14.84 8.54 -11.11
N THR A 62 15.27 9.75 -11.46
CA THR A 62 14.59 10.97 -10.99
C THR A 62 13.11 10.96 -11.39
N THR A 63 12.82 10.54 -12.63
CA THR A 63 11.44 10.46 -13.11
C THR A 63 10.61 9.48 -12.26
N SER A 64 11.14 8.29 -11.99
CA SER A 64 10.45 7.30 -11.16
C SER A 64 10.20 7.82 -9.75
N ARG A 65 11.18 8.48 -9.14
CA ARG A 65 11.02 9.06 -7.80
C ARG A 65 9.95 10.15 -7.77
N ARG A 66 9.89 10.98 -8.81
CA ARG A 66 8.87 12.03 -8.92
C ARG A 66 7.47 11.43 -9.05
N VAL A 67 7.32 10.37 -9.84
CA VAL A 67 6.03 9.72 -10.01
C VAL A 67 5.57 9.11 -8.69
N VAL A 68 6.45 8.38 -7.99
CA VAL A 68 6.11 7.77 -6.70
C VAL A 68 5.78 8.85 -5.67
N PHE A 69 6.54 9.94 -5.63
CA PHE A 69 6.26 11.05 -4.73
C PHE A 69 4.86 11.64 -4.98
N ARG A 70 4.43 11.71 -6.22
CA ARG A 70 3.09 12.21 -6.57
C ARG A 70 2.00 11.40 -5.86
N TYR A 71 2.21 10.09 -5.68
CA TYR A 71 1.26 9.24 -4.99
C TYR A 71 1.43 9.26 -3.48
N LEU A 72 2.66 9.15 -2.99
CA LEU A 72 2.91 9.03 -1.54
C LEU A 72 2.93 10.37 -0.80
N GLN A 73 3.36 11.44 -1.45
CA GLN A 73 3.44 12.78 -0.86
C GLN A 73 4.32 12.84 0.40
N ASN A 74 5.32 11.96 0.49
CA ASN A 74 6.22 11.90 1.66
C ASN A 74 7.61 11.52 1.19
N LYS A 75 8.57 12.41 1.40
CA LYS A 75 9.94 12.21 0.93
C LYS A 75 10.67 11.06 1.62
N TYR A 76 10.36 10.82 2.89
CA TYR A 76 11.00 9.74 3.65
C TYR A 76 10.52 8.37 3.17
N ALA A 77 9.23 8.26 2.85
CA ALA A 77 8.67 7.05 2.29
C ALA A 77 9.28 6.76 0.91
N VAL A 78 9.44 7.78 0.08
CA VAL A 78 10.06 7.61 -1.24
C VAL A 78 11.51 7.15 -1.08
N LYS A 79 12.27 7.76 -0.18
CA LYS A 79 13.65 7.37 0.08
C LYS A 79 13.74 5.91 0.53
N ALA A 80 12.90 5.49 1.48
CA ALA A 80 12.90 4.12 1.96
C ALA A 80 12.48 3.13 0.87
N LEU A 81 11.48 3.50 0.05
CA LEU A 81 10.99 2.64 -1.02
C LEU A 81 12.08 2.36 -2.06
N PHE A 82 12.79 3.39 -2.50
CA PHE A 82 13.86 3.23 -3.49
C PHE A 82 15.16 2.70 -2.89
N GLY A 83 15.27 2.68 -1.56
CA GLY A 83 16.41 2.13 -0.84
C GLY A 83 16.18 0.69 -0.42
N GLU A 84 15.91 0.49 0.88
CA GLU A 84 15.84 -0.85 1.47
C GLU A 84 14.72 -1.73 0.89
N VAL A 85 13.56 -1.15 0.55
CA VAL A 85 12.46 -1.93 0.01
C VAL A 85 12.79 -2.45 -1.38
N ALA A 86 13.32 -1.58 -2.25
CA ALA A 86 13.69 -1.99 -3.59
C ALA A 86 14.77 -3.08 -3.59
N GLU A 87 15.73 -3.01 -2.67
CA GLU A 87 16.76 -4.05 -2.54
C GLU A 87 16.15 -5.41 -2.20
N LYS A 88 15.22 -5.43 -1.24
CA LYS A 88 14.60 -6.68 -0.82
C LYS A 88 13.79 -7.37 -1.91
N VAL A 89 13.20 -6.59 -2.81
CA VAL A 89 12.30 -7.14 -3.83
C VAL A 89 12.92 -7.18 -5.22
N ALA A 90 14.22 -6.88 -5.34
CA ALA A 90 14.90 -6.74 -6.63
C ALA A 90 14.69 -7.96 -7.55
N ASN A 91 14.72 -9.15 -6.98
CA ASN A 91 14.59 -10.40 -7.74
C ASN A 91 13.18 -10.98 -7.75
N ARG A 92 12.20 -10.24 -7.21
CA ARG A 92 10.83 -10.72 -7.13
C ARG A 92 9.98 -10.04 -8.20
N PRO A 93 9.33 -10.79 -9.10
CA PRO A 93 8.60 -10.19 -10.22
C PRO A 93 7.22 -9.61 -9.86
N GLY A 94 6.80 -9.71 -8.62
CA GLY A 94 5.52 -9.22 -8.14
C GLY A 94 5.21 -9.84 -6.79
N GLY A 95 4.00 -9.61 -6.26
CA GLY A 95 3.61 -10.19 -4.99
C GLY A 95 4.48 -9.72 -3.83
N TYR A 96 4.77 -8.42 -3.79
CA TYR A 96 5.64 -7.84 -2.77
C TYR A 96 4.99 -7.71 -1.41
N THR A 97 3.68 -7.85 -1.35
CA THR A 97 2.92 -7.71 -0.12
C THR A 97 2.07 -8.94 0.12
N ARG A 98 1.72 -9.18 1.38
CA ARG A 98 0.74 -10.20 1.71
C ARG A 98 -0.22 -9.66 2.75
N VAL A 99 -1.47 -10.12 2.65
CA VAL A 99 -2.55 -9.75 3.57
C VAL A 99 -2.91 -10.99 4.39
N ILE A 100 -2.83 -10.89 5.70
CA ILE A 100 -3.12 -12.01 6.60
C ILE A 100 -4.30 -11.64 7.48
N LYS A 101 -5.37 -12.43 7.41
CA LYS A 101 -6.58 -12.20 8.19
C LYS A 101 -6.34 -12.49 9.66
N LEU A 102 -6.80 -11.61 10.53
CA LEU A 102 -6.65 -11.75 11.97
C LEU A 102 -7.95 -12.12 12.69
N GLY A 103 -9.11 -11.96 12.02
CA GLY A 103 -10.40 -12.24 12.60
C GLY A 103 -11.28 -11.00 12.64
N THR A 104 -12.25 -10.98 13.55
CA THR A 104 -13.18 -9.87 13.67
C THR A 104 -12.80 -8.96 14.84
N ARG A 105 -13.07 -7.67 14.66
CA ARG A 105 -12.80 -6.66 15.68
C ARG A 105 -13.98 -6.60 16.66
N GLN A 106 -13.67 -6.43 17.96
CA GLN A 106 -14.70 -6.22 18.95
C GLN A 106 -15.40 -4.88 18.71
N GLY A 107 -16.69 -4.86 18.96
CA GLY A 107 -17.53 -3.67 18.83
C GLY A 107 -18.35 -3.68 17.56
N ASP A 108 -17.71 -3.58 16.38
CA ASP A 108 -18.42 -3.51 15.09
C ASP A 108 -18.30 -4.79 14.25
N ALA A 109 -17.60 -5.81 14.76
CA ALA A 109 -17.39 -7.08 14.07
C ALA A 109 -16.72 -6.93 12.70
N ALA A 110 -16.00 -5.84 12.44
CA ALA A 110 -15.27 -5.66 11.20
C ALA A 110 -14.14 -6.69 11.08
N GLU A 111 -13.96 -7.27 9.90
CA GLU A 111 -12.83 -8.16 9.66
C GLU A 111 -11.55 -7.34 9.62
N ILE A 112 -10.56 -7.75 10.39
CA ILE A 112 -9.26 -7.09 10.42
C ILE A 112 -8.18 -8.01 9.85
N ALA A 113 -7.14 -7.38 9.34
CA ALA A 113 -6.02 -8.08 8.75
C ALA A 113 -4.77 -7.21 8.92
N PHE A 114 -3.61 -7.83 8.80
CA PHE A 114 -2.42 -7.00 8.57
C PHE A 114 -1.93 -7.21 7.14
N ILE A 115 -1.31 -6.15 6.62
CA ILE A 115 -0.60 -6.20 5.36
C ILE A 115 0.87 -5.96 5.66
N GLU A 116 1.73 -6.76 5.05
CA GLU A 116 3.17 -6.63 5.26
C GLU A 116 3.93 -6.79 3.96
N LEU A 117 5.12 -6.21 3.92
CA LEU A 117 6.06 -6.42 2.82
C LEU A 117 6.78 -7.74 3.04
N VAL A 118 6.82 -8.53 2.00
CA VAL A 118 7.43 -9.88 2.05
C VAL A 118 8.95 -9.80 2.10
#